data_41ade0877dde1744934af63c34c7383f
#
_entry.id   41ade0877dde1744934af63c34c7383f
#
_cell.length_a   1.000
_cell.length_b   1.000
_cell.length_c   1.000
_cell.angle_alpha   90.00
_cell.angle_beta   90.00
_cell.angle_gamma   90.00
#
_symmetry.space_group_name_H-M   'P 1'
#
loop_
_entity.id
_entity.type
_entity.pdbx_description
1 polymer ?
#
loop_
_entity_poly.entity_id
_entity_poly.type
_entity_poly.pdbx_seq_one_letter_code
_entity_poly.pdbx_strand_id
1 'polypeptide(L)'
;MTNEELSQLLEPAIADLGLELVGIEFSPNSGTSLLRVYIDEPERGITIDDCERASREISALLDVNDPVAGRYTLEVSSPGLERPLFTPAHFERFAGEQARINVNLPIDGRRRFQGRIEAVDAERVTIEQDGKPVQIAHANIAKARLVPDYAALGLAPAQPARPGAKAPAKRKRGIE
;
A
#
# COMPACT_ATOMS: atom_id res chain seq x y z
N MET A 1 -17.05 4.98 -12.18
CA MET A 1 -16.08 3.96 -12.64
C MET A 1 -15.41 3.34 -11.43
N THR A 2 -15.24 2.03 -11.42
CA THR A 2 -14.56 1.28 -10.35
C THR A 2 -13.06 1.30 -10.54
N ASN A 3 -12.27 0.92 -9.51
CA ASN A 3 -10.82 0.79 -9.65
C ASN A 3 -10.44 -0.28 -10.69
N GLU A 4 -11.28 -1.30 -10.85
CA GLU A 4 -11.06 -2.35 -11.84
C GLU A 4 -11.23 -1.84 -13.29
N GLU A 5 -12.29 -1.05 -13.54
CA GLU A 5 -12.50 -0.41 -14.86
C GLU A 5 -11.38 0.59 -15.19
N LEU A 6 -10.88 1.34 -14.20
CA LEU A 6 -9.72 2.22 -14.36
C LEU A 6 -8.46 1.40 -14.66
N SER A 7 -8.25 0.28 -13.99
CA SER A 7 -7.10 -0.60 -14.24
C SER A 7 -7.13 -1.14 -15.67
N GLN A 8 -8.28 -1.63 -16.14
CA GLN A 8 -8.44 -2.12 -17.51
C GLN A 8 -8.20 -1.03 -18.57
N LEU A 9 -8.55 0.23 -18.27
CA LEU A 9 -8.29 1.36 -19.15
C LEU A 9 -6.80 1.71 -19.22
N LEU A 10 -6.09 1.69 -18.09
CA LEU A 10 -4.72 2.20 -17.99
C LEU A 10 -3.66 1.11 -18.24
N GLU A 11 -3.95 -0.15 -17.96
CA GLU A 11 -2.99 -1.25 -18.05
C GLU A 11 -2.32 -1.38 -19.43
N PRO A 12 -3.04 -1.31 -20.57
CA PRO A 12 -2.39 -1.41 -21.89
C PRO A 12 -1.37 -0.31 -22.15
N ALA A 13 -1.68 0.94 -21.78
CA ALA A 13 -0.79 2.07 -22.00
C ALA A 13 0.47 2.00 -21.10
N ILE A 14 0.33 1.50 -19.88
CA ILE A 14 1.45 1.28 -18.97
C ILE A 14 2.33 0.14 -19.48
N ALA A 15 1.73 -0.93 -19.97
CA ALA A 15 2.44 -2.06 -20.57
C ALA A 15 3.22 -1.65 -21.84
N ASP A 16 2.68 -0.77 -22.67
CA ASP A 16 3.35 -0.23 -23.87
C ASP A 16 4.61 0.59 -23.49
N LEU A 17 4.68 1.12 -22.29
CA LEU A 17 5.88 1.78 -21.75
C LEU A 17 6.91 0.80 -21.18
N GLY A 18 6.62 -0.52 -21.19
CA GLY A 18 7.46 -1.55 -20.58
C GLY A 18 7.35 -1.61 -19.05
N LEU A 19 6.22 -1.14 -18.50
CA LEU A 19 5.97 -1.06 -17.06
C LEU A 19 4.80 -1.96 -16.66
N GLU A 20 4.74 -2.34 -15.40
CA GLU A 20 3.66 -3.11 -14.79
C GLU A 20 2.73 -2.18 -14.00
N LEU A 21 1.42 -2.25 -14.24
CA LEU A 21 0.42 -1.64 -13.37
C LEU A 21 0.25 -2.51 -12.13
N VAL A 22 0.70 -2.04 -10.97
CA VAL A 22 0.51 -2.74 -9.70
C VAL A 22 -0.93 -2.58 -9.20
N GLY A 23 -1.48 -1.38 -9.31
CA GLY A 23 -2.86 -1.11 -8.93
C GLY A 23 -3.16 0.36 -8.73
N ILE A 24 -4.40 0.64 -8.39
CA ILE A 24 -4.95 1.98 -8.27
C ILE A 24 -5.61 2.16 -6.91
N GLU A 25 -5.34 3.28 -6.25
CA GLU A 25 -6.08 3.75 -5.07
C GLU A 25 -6.79 5.05 -5.42
N PHE A 26 -8.11 5.05 -5.31
CA PHE A 26 -8.91 6.26 -5.43
C PHE A 26 -9.43 6.67 -4.06
N SER A 27 -9.11 7.89 -3.66
CA SER A 27 -9.54 8.48 -2.39
C SER A 27 -10.42 9.69 -2.68
N PRO A 28 -11.76 9.51 -2.64
CA PRO A 28 -12.68 10.61 -2.87
C PRO A 28 -12.60 11.65 -1.76
N ASN A 29 -12.68 12.93 -2.14
CA ASN A 29 -12.72 14.05 -1.21
C ASN A 29 -13.75 15.07 -1.68
N SER A 30 -14.35 15.81 -0.77
CA SER A 30 -15.33 16.87 -1.07
C SER A 30 -14.79 18.03 -1.91
N GLY A 31 -13.48 18.20 -1.96
CA GLY A 31 -12.81 19.23 -2.79
C GLY A 31 -12.13 18.60 -4.01
N THR A 32 -10.95 18.08 -3.82
CA THR A 32 -10.14 17.43 -4.87
C THR A 32 -9.83 16.00 -4.44
N SER A 33 -10.29 15.04 -5.23
CA SER A 33 -10.02 13.62 -5.01
C SER A 33 -8.56 13.29 -5.32
N LEU A 34 -8.05 12.20 -4.76
CA LEU A 34 -6.71 11.69 -5.06
C LEU A 34 -6.83 10.38 -5.83
N LEU A 35 -6.24 10.34 -7.02
CA LEU A 35 -6.06 9.15 -7.82
C LEU A 35 -4.58 8.78 -7.80
N ARG A 36 -4.26 7.68 -7.13
CA ARG A 36 -2.89 7.18 -7.05
C ARG A 36 -2.75 5.91 -7.87
N VAL A 37 -1.79 5.91 -8.78
CA VAL A 37 -1.46 4.78 -9.64
C VAL A 37 -0.07 4.26 -9.26
N TYR A 38 0.00 2.98 -8.92
CA TYR A 38 1.25 2.31 -8.60
C TYR A 38 1.74 1.54 -9.82
N ILE A 39 2.98 1.82 -10.22
CA ILE A 39 3.66 1.17 -11.33
C ILE A 39 4.96 0.54 -10.87
N ASP A 40 5.37 -0.55 -11.50
CA ASP A 40 6.61 -1.25 -11.19
C ASP A 40 7.34 -1.69 -12.47
N GLU A 41 8.62 -1.93 -12.32
CA GLU A 41 9.45 -2.61 -13.32
C GLU A 41 10.36 -3.59 -12.55
N PRO A 42 9.96 -4.88 -12.52
CA PRO A 42 10.55 -5.88 -11.63
C PRO A 42 12.04 -6.15 -11.84
N GLU A 43 12.54 -5.95 -13.06
CA GLU A 43 13.93 -6.29 -13.40
C GLU A 43 14.93 -5.21 -12.97
N ARG A 44 14.57 -3.94 -13.13
CA ARG A 44 15.50 -2.81 -12.86
C ARG A 44 15.00 -1.81 -11.82
N GLY A 45 13.74 -1.94 -11.39
CA GLY A 45 13.08 -0.96 -10.55
C GLY A 45 12.61 0.30 -11.31
N ILE A 46 11.75 1.07 -10.67
CA ILE A 46 11.15 2.29 -11.22
C ILE A 46 12.07 3.49 -11.05
N THR A 47 12.19 4.30 -12.11
CA THR A 47 12.86 5.59 -12.11
C THR A 47 11.86 6.76 -12.09
N ILE A 48 12.34 7.97 -11.80
CA ILE A 48 11.54 9.20 -11.87
C ILE A 48 11.05 9.43 -13.30
N ASP A 49 11.87 9.17 -14.30
CA ASP A 49 11.51 9.30 -15.72
C ASP A 49 10.38 8.35 -16.11
N ASP A 50 10.36 7.13 -15.58
CA ASP A 50 9.26 6.18 -15.78
C ASP A 50 7.95 6.74 -15.22
N CYS A 51 7.99 7.29 -14.00
CA CYS A 51 6.82 7.92 -13.39
C CYS A 51 6.31 9.12 -14.20
N GLU A 52 7.20 9.96 -14.74
CA GLU A 52 6.82 11.09 -15.59
C GLU A 52 6.19 10.63 -16.90
N ARG A 53 6.78 9.65 -17.58
CA ARG A 53 6.24 9.09 -18.83
C ARG A 53 4.86 8.50 -18.60
N ALA A 54 4.73 7.63 -17.59
CA ALA A 54 3.45 7.03 -17.22
C ALA A 54 2.42 8.08 -16.82
N SER A 55 2.79 9.10 -16.07
CA SER A 55 1.90 10.19 -15.68
C SER A 55 1.32 10.95 -16.88
N ARG A 56 2.13 11.20 -17.90
CA ARG A 56 1.68 11.87 -19.14
C ARG A 56 0.68 11.02 -19.92
N GLU A 57 0.98 9.74 -20.11
CA GLU A 57 0.09 8.80 -20.80
C GLU A 57 -1.23 8.59 -20.05
N ILE A 58 -1.16 8.38 -18.75
CA ILE A 58 -2.35 8.24 -17.90
C ILE A 58 -3.21 9.51 -17.96
N SER A 59 -2.59 10.68 -17.84
CA SER A 59 -3.29 11.96 -17.90
C SER A 59 -4.03 12.14 -19.22
N ALA A 60 -3.38 11.83 -20.34
CA ALA A 60 -3.99 11.92 -21.68
C ALA A 60 -5.18 10.96 -21.82
N LEU A 61 -5.07 9.73 -21.32
CA LEU A 61 -6.17 8.75 -21.34
C LEU A 61 -7.35 9.19 -20.47
N LEU A 62 -7.06 9.74 -19.30
CA LEU A 62 -8.10 10.22 -18.39
C LEU A 62 -8.81 11.44 -18.95
N ASP A 63 -8.10 12.34 -19.65
CA ASP A 63 -8.69 13.52 -20.30
C ASP A 63 -9.63 13.13 -21.45
N VAL A 64 -9.29 12.09 -22.22
CA VAL A 64 -10.12 11.62 -23.33
C VAL A 64 -11.36 10.85 -22.85
N ASN A 65 -11.21 10.02 -21.83
CA ASN A 65 -12.27 9.13 -21.35
C ASN A 65 -13.13 9.73 -20.24
N ASP A 66 -12.64 10.79 -19.56
CA ASP A 66 -13.27 11.47 -18.42
C ASP A 66 -13.92 10.50 -17.39
N PRO A 67 -13.17 9.49 -16.91
CA PRO A 67 -13.74 8.43 -16.10
C PRO A 67 -13.96 8.82 -14.63
N VAL A 68 -13.33 9.91 -14.19
CA VAL A 68 -13.35 10.37 -12.79
C VAL A 68 -14.19 11.62 -12.66
N ALA A 69 -15.32 11.51 -11.96
CA ALA A 69 -16.17 12.66 -11.73
C ALA A 69 -15.52 13.70 -10.81
N GLY A 70 -15.51 14.97 -11.23
CA GLY A 70 -15.03 16.07 -10.43
C GLY A 70 -13.51 16.31 -10.56
N ARG A 71 -12.98 17.11 -9.63
CA ARG A 71 -11.54 17.43 -9.62
C ARG A 71 -10.77 16.33 -8.93
N TYR A 72 -9.63 15.96 -9.49
CA TYR A 72 -8.70 15.01 -8.88
C TYR A 72 -7.25 15.43 -9.08
N THR A 73 -6.40 14.95 -8.22
CA THR A 73 -4.94 14.98 -8.36
C THR A 73 -4.47 13.58 -8.74
N LEU A 74 -3.71 13.48 -9.83
CA LEU A 74 -3.07 12.24 -10.24
C LEU A 74 -1.68 12.14 -9.59
N GLU A 75 -1.43 11.04 -8.90
CA GLU A 75 -0.10 10.65 -8.41
C GLU A 75 0.31 9.32 -9.04
N VAL A 76 1.49 9.28 -9.64
CA VAL A 76 2.08 8.06 -10.18
C VAL A 76 3.36 7.77 -9.42
N SER A 77 3.46 6.60 -8.83
CA SER A 77 4.61 6.23 -8.02
C SER A 77 4.92 4.74 -8.04
N SER A 78 6.13 4.37 -7.57
CA SER A 78 6.46 2.99 -7.26
C SER A 78 5.68 2.51 -6.02
N PRO A 79 5.47 1.18 -5.86
CA PRO A 79 4.78 0.64 -4.69
C PRO A 79 5.54 0.83 -3.36
N GLY A 80 6.87 1.02 -3.40
CA GLY A 80 7.70 1.18 -2.21
C GLY A 80 7.82 -0.09 -1.38
N LEU A 81 8.39 0.04 -0.18
CA LEU A 81 8.59 -1.08 0.75
C LEU A 81 7.28 -1.61 1.34
N GLU A 82 6.34 -0.73 1.65
CA GLU A 82 4.99 -1.08 2.07
C GLU A 82 4.09 -1.32 0.84
N ARG A 83 4.50 -2.25 -0.01
CA ARG A 83 3.84 -2.54 -1.27
C ARG A 83 2.35 -2.85 -1.07
N PRO A 84 1.43 -2.14 -1.75
CA PRO A 84 0.03 -2.48 -1.72
C PRO A 84 -0.24 -3.80 -2.44
N LEU A 85 -1.20 -4.58 -1.92
CA LEU A 85 -1.64 -5.86 -2.44
C LEU A 85 -3.09 -5.72 -2.90
N PHE A 86 -3.34 -5.88 -4.20
CA PHE A 86 -4.65 -5.65 -4.81
C PHE A 86 -5.35 -6.93 -5.27
N THR A 87 -4.60 -7.95 -5.63
CA THR A 87 -5.11 -9.18 -6.25
C THR A 87 -4.65 -10.43 -5.51
N PRO A 88 -5.35 -11.58 -5.64
CA PRO A 88 -4.87 -12.84 -5.10
C PRO A 88 -3.44 -13.18 -5.55
N ALA A 89 -3.09 -12.91 -6.81
CA ALA A 89 -1.75 -13.14 -7.34
C ALA A 89 -0.67 -12.33 -6.60
N HIS A 90 -0.99 -11.12 -6.12
CA HIS A 90 -0.07 -10.35 -5.30
C HIS A 90 0.20 -11.02 -3.96
N PHE A 91 -0.83 -11.58 -3.31
CA PHE A 91 -0.65 -12.33 -2.06
C PHE A 91 0.14 -13.62 -2.26
N GLU A 92 -0.08 -14.33 -3.38
CA GLU A 92 0.70 -15.52 -3.73
C GLU A 92 2.18 -15.19 -3.95
N ARG A 93 2.47 -14.12 -4.69
CA ARG A 93 3.84 -13.66 -4.95
C ARG A 93 4.60 -13.34 -3.68
N PHE A 94 3.93 -12.84 -2.65
CA PHE A 94 4.51 -12.43 -1.38
C PHE A 94 4.14 -13.38 -0.22
N ALA A 95 3.80 -14.63 -0.52
CA ALA A 95 3.59 -15.67 0.50
C ALA A 95 4.83 -15.80 1.39
N GLY A 96 4.61 -15.88 2.70
CA GLY A 96 5.66 -15.89 3.72
C GLY A 96 6.02 -14.52 4.28
N GLU A 97 5.65 -13.43 3.61
CA GLU A 97 5.88 -12.06 4.08
C GLU A 97 4.79 -11.60 5.06
N GLN A 98 5.12 -10.58 5.84
CA GLN A 98 4.16 -9.94 6.73
C GLN A 98 3.26 -8.97 5.93
N ALA A 99 1.95 -9.06 6.18
CA ALA A 99 0.97 -8.15 5.59
C ALA A 99 0.07 -7.53 6.64
N ARG A 100 -0.37 -6.30 6.37
CA ARG A 100 -1.43 -5.62 7.10
C ARG A 100 -2.66 -5.55 6.22
N ILE A 101 -3.79 -6.02 6.73
CA ILE A 101 -5.06 -6.11 5.99
C ILE A 101 -6.14 -5.39 6.78
N ASN A 102 -6.83 -4.46 6.12
CA ASN A 102 -8.05 -3.86 6.61
C ASN A 102 -9.24 -4.44 5.86
N VAL A 103 -10.30 -4.78 6.58
CA VAL A 103 -11.51 -5.38 6.01
C VAL A 103 -12.69 -4.42 6.06
N ASN A 104 -13.62 -4.59 5.12
CA ASN A 104 -14.87 -3.83 5.06
C ASN A 104 -15.84 -4.28 6.16
N LEU A 105 -16.06 -5.58 6.28
CA LEU A 105 -16.89 -6.20 7.31
C LEU A 105 -16.00 -6.78 8.40
N PRO A 106 -16.27 -6.48 9.68
CA PRO A 106 -15.45 -6.99 10.77
C PRO A 106 -15.52 -8.51 10.86
N ILE A 107 -14.39 -9.13 11.18
CA ILE A 107 -14.25 -10.55 11.49
C ILE A 107 -13.98 -10.64 12.99
N ASP A 108 -14.84 -11.33 13.74
CA ASP A 108 -14.76 -11.41 15.22
C ASP A 108 -14.60 -10.03 15.90
N GLY A 109 -15.34 -9.03 15.37
CA GLY A 109 -15.30 -7.66 15.87
C GLY A 109 -14.07 -6.84 15.47
N ARG A 110 -13.14 -7.39 14.70
CA ARG A 110 -11.90 -6.71 14.26
C ARG A 110 -11.97 -6.34 12.79
N ARG A 111 -11.43 -5.16 12.46
CA ARG A 111 -11.32 -4.67 11.08
C ARG A 111 -9.87 -4.58 10.58
N ARG A 112 -8.89 -4.77 11.45
CA ARG A 112 -7.46 -4.66 11.14
C ARG A 112 -6.75 -5.93 11.56
N PHE A 113 -6.02 -6.50 10.63
CA PHE A 113 -5.25 -7.72 10.81
C PHE A 113 -3.82 -7.47 10.36
N GLN A 114 -2.87 -8.10 11.05
CA GLN A 114 -1.47 -8.10 10.65
C GLN A 114 -0.88 -9.46 10.98
N GLY A 115 -0.27 -10.08 9.99
CA GLY A 115 0.33 -11.38 10.15
C GLY A 115 1.07 -11.83 8.90
N ARG A 116 1.71 -12.99 9.00
CA ARG A 116 2.40 -13.61 7.89
C ARG A 116 1.39 -14.27 6.95
N ILE A 117 1.57 -14.06 5.64
CA ILE A 117 0.76 -14.72 4.61
C ILE A 117 1.17 -16.21 4.58
N GLU A 118 0.25 -17.11 4.95
CA GLU A 118 0.51 -18.55 5.01
C GLU A 118 0.00 -19.28 3.78
N ALA A 119 -1.21 -18.94 3.34
CA ALA A 119 -1.86 -19.60 2.21
C ALA A 119 -2.75 -18.61 1.46
N VAL A 120 -2.87 -18.82 0.17
CA VAL A 120 -3.70 -18.01 -0.73
C VAL A 120 -4.43 -18.94 -1.67
N ASP A 121 -5.71 -18.71 -1.84
CA ASP A 121 -6.52 -19.32 -2.89
C ASP A 121 -7.33 -18.23 -3.63
N ALA A 122 -8.13 -18.62 -4.60
CA ALA A 122 -8.89 -17.68 -5.43
C ALA A 122 -9.90 -16.84 -4.63
N GLU A 123 -10.37 -17.32 -3.47
CA GLU A 123 -11.41 -16.68 -2.68
C GLU A 123 -10.87 -16.02 -1.42
N ARG A 124 -9.78 -16.55 -0.84
CA ARG A 124 -9.31 -16.19 0.50
C ARG A 124 -7.80 -16.11 0.60
N VAL A 125 -7.35 -15.29 1.52
CA VAL A 125 -5.99 -15.32 2.05
C VAL A 125 -6.02 -15.74 3.52
N THR A 126 -5.09 -16.61 3.90
CA THR A 126 -4.88 -17.00 5.30
C THR A 126 -3.62 -16.34 5.80
N ILE A 127 -3.73 -15.60 6.90
CA ILE A 127 -2.59 -15.00 7.60
C ILE A 127 -2.44 -15.62 8.98
N GLU A 128 -1.21 -15.74 9.46
CA GLU A 128 -0.91 -16.11 10.85
C GLU A 128 -0.83 -14.83 11.69
N GLN A 129 -1.77 -14.67 12.60
CA GLN A 129 -1.77 -13.59 13.59
C GLN A 129 -1.76 -14.18 15.00
N ASP A 130 -0.77 -13.82 15.80
CA ASP A 130 -0.61 -14.28 17.19
C ASP A 130 -0.60 -15.83 17.30
N GLY A 131 0.02 -16.51 16.34
CA GLY A 131 0.11 -17.98 16.28
C GLY A 131 -1.18 -18.67 15.87
N LYS A 132 -2.18 -17.95 15.36
CA LYS A 132 -3.47 -18.48 14.90
C LYS A 132 -3.73 -18.12 13.45
N PRO A 133 -4.24 -19.06 12.64
CA PRO A 133 -4.63 -18.75 11.27
C PRO A 133 -5.92 -17.91 11.26
N VAL A 134 -5.93 -16.84 10.48
CA VAL A 134 -7.10 -16.01 10.19
C VAL A 134 -7.37 -16.04 8.70
N GLN A 135 -8.56 -16.46 8.30
CA GLN A 135 -8.98 -16.49 6.91
C GLN A 135 -9.75 -15.22 6.57
N ILE A 136 -9.34 -14.55 5.50
CA ILE A 136 -9.94 -13.30 5.04
C ILE A 136 -10.34 -13.48 3.57
N ALA A 137 -11.63 -13.29 3.26
CA ALA A 137 -12.10 -13.30 1.89
C ALA A 137 -11.52 -12.11 1.12
N HIS A 138 -11.01 -12.31 -0.09
CA HIS A 138 -10.50 -11.23 -0.94
C HIS A 138 -11.55 -10.14 -1.17
N ALA A 139 -12.82 -10.52 -1.36
CA ALA A 139 -13.94 -9.59 -1.51
C ALA A 139 -14.18 -8.69 -0.27
N ASN A 140 -13.71 -9.12 0.90
CA ASN A 140 -13.83 -8.34 2.14
C ASN A 140 -12.63 -7.44 2.42
N ILE A 141 -11.56 -7.53 1.63
CA ILE A 141 -10.38 -6.69 1.81
C ILE A 141 -10.67 -5.29 1.31
N ALA A 142 -10.60 -4.31 2.21
CA ALA A 142 -10.67 -2.89 1.86
C ALA A 142 -9.30 -2.37 1.39
N LYS A 143 -8.23 -2.77 2.09
CA LYS A 143 -6.85 -2.36 1.83
C LYS A 143 -5.88 -3.37 2.40
N ALA A 144 -4.85 -3.71 1.66
CA ALA A 144 -3.77 -4.56 2.12
C ALA A 144 -2.41 -4.00 1.68
N ARG A 145 -1.40 -4.15 2.56
CA ARG A 145 -0.02 -3.74 2.29
C ARG A 145 0.96 -4.70 2.94
N LEU A 146 2.12 -4.88 2.34
CA LEU A 146 3.24 -5.54 2.99
C LEU A 146 3.71 -4.73 4.19
N VAL A 147 4.19 -5.41 5.21
CA VAL A 147 4.89 -4.82 6.35
C VAL A 147 6.35 -5.26 6.25
N PRO A 148 7.25 -4.38 5.81
CA PRO A 148 8.65 -4.72 5.65
C PRO A 148 9.31 -4.97 7.01
N ASP A 149 10.26 -5.90 7.05
CA ASP A 149 11.13 -6.07 8.21
C ASP A 149 12.23 -5.00 8.17
N TYR A 150 11.93 -3.84 8.73
CA TYR A 150 12.86 -2.72 8.79
C TYR A 150 14.16 -3.05 9.53
N ALA A 151 14.13 -3.98 10.49
CA ALA A 151 15.30 -4.41 11.22
C ALA A 151 16.24 -5.23 10.32
N ALA A 152 15.70 -6.16 9.53
CA ALA A 152 16.48 -6.94 8.55
C ALA A 152 17.05 -6.05 7.43
N LEU A 153 16.35 -4.96 7.08
CA LEU A 153 16.80 -3.99 6.07
C LEU A 153 17.80 -2.95 6.62
N GLY A 154 18.11 -2.97 7.91
CA GLY A 154 18.96 -1.94 8.55
C GLY A 154 18.29 -0.57 8.64
N LEU A 155 16.98 -0.48 8.42
CA LEU A 155 16.17 0.72 8.41
C LEU A 155 15.23 0.76 9.63
N ALA A 156 15.71 0.39 10.82
CA ALA A 156 14.88 0.43 12.02
C ALA A 156 14.26 1.81 12.17
N PRO A 157 12.91 1.94 12.29
CA PRO A 157 12.29 3.23 12.50
C PRO A 157 12.82 3.81 13.80
N ALA A 158 13.20 5.09 13.79
CA ALA A 158 13.53 5.81 15.01
C ALA A 158 12.35 5.63 15.99
N GLN A 159 12.59 5.00 17.13
CA GLN A 159 11.55 4.81 18.13
C GLN A 159 10.97 6.19 18.47
N PRO A 160 9.63 6.37 18.42
CA PRO A 160 9.05 7.62 18.90
C PRO A 160 9.49 7.81 20.34
N ALA A 161 10.13 8.93 20.62
CA ALA A 161 10.58 9.29 21.98
C ALA A 161 9.40 9.09 22.93
N ARG A 162 9.54 8.21 23.92
CA ARG A 162 8.52 8.01 24.96
C ARG A 162 8.30 9.37 25.66
N PRO A 163 7.09 9.94 25.61
CA PRO A 163 6.83 11.15 26.40
C PRO A 163 6.88 10.76 27.88
N GLY A 164 7.90 11.20 28.60
CA GLY A 164 7.90 11.05 30.05
C GLY A 164 9.17 10.59 30.76
N ALA A 165 10.35 10.69 30.19
CA ALA A 165 11.57 10.59 30.98
C ALA A 165 11.86 11.96 31.63
N LYS A 166 11.41 12.17 32.89
CA LYS A 166 11.82 13.30 33.71
C LYS A 166 13.34 13.28 33.86
N ALA A 167 13.99 14.37 33.45
CA ALA A 167 15.42 14.58 33.68
C ALA A 167 15.73 14.48 35.17
N PRO A 168 16.86 13.84 35.56
CA PRO A 168 17.25 13.78 36.98
C PRO A 168 17.57 15.18 37.48
N ALA A 169 16.96 15.56 38.62
CA ALA A 169 17.18 16.84 39.30
C ALA A 169 18.68 17.01 39.66
N LYS A 170 19.29 18.09 39.18
CA LYS A 170 20.63 18.48 39.59
C LYS A 170 20.63 18.78 41.11
N ARG A 171 21.32 17.93 41.90
CA ARG A 171 21.65 18.23 43.29
C ARG A 171 22.60 19.43 43.30
N LYS A 172 22.16 20.54 43.87
CA LYS A 172 23.05 21.63 44.25
C LYS A 172 23.96 21.14 45.38
N ARG A 173 25.28 21.10 45.13
CA ARG A 173 26.26 21.00 46.22
C ARG A 173 26.29 22.37 46.93
N GLY A 174 25.95 22.38 48.20
CA GLY A 174 26.22 23.52 49.09
C GLY A 174 27.72 23.62 49.31
N ILE A 175 28.21 24.83 49.27
CA ILE A 175 29.56 25.23 49.66
C ILE A 175 29.46 25.70 51.10
N GLU A 176 30.16 25.02 51.98
CA GLU A 176 30.70 25.58 53.20
C GLU A 176 32.18 25.80 53.02
#